data_8a916d82946b428851af1de8058efe90
#
_entry.id   8a916d82946b428851af1de8058efe90
#
_cell.length_a   1.000
_cell.length_b   1.000
_cell.length_c   1.000
_cell.angle_alpha   90.00
_cell.angle_beta   90.00
_cell.angle_gamma   90.00
#
_symmetry.space_group_name_H-M   'P 1'
#
loop_
_entity.id
_entity.type
_entity.pdbx_description
1 polymer ?
#
loop_
_entity_poly.entity_id
_entity_poly.type
_entity_poly.pdbx_seq_one_letter_code
_entity_poly.pdbx_strand_id
1 'polypeptide(L)'
;VLAYSDISYDYVMSKAALVNAAGASFTMIGAEQTMLKSSKPVVAVCAVRTGVGKSQTTRKVCDTLKAKGLRVVAVRHPMPYGDLAKQAVQRFATYEDLDLHETTIEEREEYEPHIDRGIVVYAGVDYEAILREAEKEADVIVWDGGNNDTPFYKPDLHITLVDPHRPGNEVSYYPGEVNVHLADVVIINKIDSASPEGIATVRDNVRRVNPNALIIEGASPITVEDPEVIRGKR
;
A
#
# COMPACT_ATOMS: atom_id res chain seq x y z
N VAL A 1 -16.17 -9.85 -12.44
CA VAL A 1 -15.34 -9.46 -11.31
C VAL A 1 -14.55 -8.22 -11.71
N LEU A 2 -14.68 -7.15 -10.94
CA LEU A 2 -13.79 -6.02 -11.02
C LEU A 2 -12.70 -6.23 -9.98
N ALA A 3 -11.48 -6.47 -10.45
CA ALA A 3 -10.32 -6.43 -9.61
C ALA A 3 -9.65 -5.10 -9.94
N TYR A 4 -9.79 -4.01 -9.15
CA TYR A 4 -8.78 -3.12 -9.13
C TYR A 4 -8.80 -1.83 -8.41
N SER A 5 -7.66 -1.40 -8.08
CA SER A 5 -7.25 -0.15 -7.48
C SER A 5 -7.30 1.01 -8.47
N ASP A 6 -7.33 2.23 -7.98
CA ASP A 6 -7.31 3.49 -8.75
C ASP A 6 -8.49 3.69 -9.72
N ILE A 7 -9.66 3.15 -9.40
CA ILE A 7 -10.87 3.38 -10.16
C ILE A 7 -11.76 4.41 -9.46
N SER A 8 -12.30 5.36 -10.23
CA SER A 8 -13.23 6.34 -9.68
C SER A 8 -14.59 5.71 -9.35
N TYR A 9 -15.30 6.30 -8.39
CA TYR A 9 -16.68 5.86 -8.11
C TYR A 9 -17.60 5.98 -9.31
N ASP A 10 -17.42 6.96 -10.18
CA ASP A 10 -18.19 7.07 -11.43
C ASP A 10 -18.01 5.83 -12.31
N TYR A 11 -16.78 5.32 -12.41
CA TYR A 11 -16.51 4.09 -13.15
C TYR A 11 -17.18 2.88 -12.49
N VAL A 12 -17.04 2.74 -11.18
CA VAL A 12 -17.66 1.63 -10.41
C VAL A 12 -19.18 1.66 -10.58
N MET A 13 -19.80 2.81 -10.40
CA MET A 13 -21.27 2.95 -10.52
C MET A 13 -21.77 2.75 -11.95
N SER A 14 -20.99 3.15 -12.95
CA SER A 14 -21.30 2.83 -14.36
C SER A 14 -21.33 1.32 -14.61
N LYS A 15 -20.37 0.56 -14.03
CA LYS A 15 -20.39 -0.91 -14.12
C LYS A 15 -21.53 -1.54 -13.34
N ALA A 16 -21.83 -1.00 -12.16
CA ALA A 16 -23.00 -1.44 -11.39
C ALA A 16 -24.31 -1.25 -12.17
N ALA A 17 -24.48 -0.12 -12.85
CA ALA A 17 -25.64 0.15 -13.68
C ALA A 17 -25.80 -0.87 -14.84
N LEU A 18 -24.69 -1.21 -15.51
CA LEU A 18 -24.70 -2.24 -16.55
C LEU A 18 -25.13 -3.62 -16.03
N VAL A 19 -24.58 -4.02 -14.87
CA VAL A 19 -24.91 -5.30 -14.22
C VAL A 19 -26.41 -5.34 -13.84
N ASN A 20 -26.91 -4.25 -13.24
CA ASN A 20 -28.32 -4.15 -12.84
C ASN A 20 -29.26 -4.13 -14.05
N ALA A 21 -28.89 -3.43 -15.12
CA ALA A 21 -29.69 -3.42 -16.37
C ALA A 21 -29.76 -4.81 -17.02
N ALA A 22 -28.76 -5.66 -16.82
CA ALA A 22 -28.73 -7.05 -17.25
C ALA A 22 -29.52 -8.00 -16.30
N GLY A 23 -30.18 -7.48 -15.27
CA GLY A 23 -30.97 -8.27 -14.31
C GLY A 23 -30.13 -8.99 -13.24
N ALA A 24 -28.84 -8.65 -13.10
CA ALA A 24 -27.95 -9.23 -12.09
C ALA A 24 -27.71 -8.26 -10.93
N SER A 25 -27.26 -8.80 -9.79
CA SER A 25 -26.88 -8.00 -8.64
C SER A 25 -25.40 -7.57 -8.74
N PHE A 26 -25.10 -6.34 -8.35
CA PHE A 26 -23.77 -5.84 -8.15
C PHE A 26 -23.45 -5.79 -6.65
N THR A 27 -22.36 -6.42 -6.24
CA THR A 27 -21.98 -6.50 -4.83
C THR A 27 -20.55 -6.01 -4.64
N MET A 28 -20.35 -5.17 -3.64
CA MET A 28 -19.03 -4.80 -3.14
C MET A 28 -18.78 -5.55 -1.83
N ILE A 29 -17.64 -6.23 -1.76
CA ILE A 29 -17.26 -7.01 -0.57
C ILE A 29 -16.69 -6.07 0.48
N GLY A 30 -17.16 -6.18 1.72
CA GLY A 30 -16.60 -5.41 2.84
C GLY A 30 -15.14 -5.82 3.14
N ALA A 31 -14.30 -4.84 3.41
CA ALA A 31 -12.86 -5.07 3.59
C ALA A 31 -12.54 -6.11 4.69
N GLU A 32 -13.22 -6.07 5.83
CA GLU A 32 -12.98 -7.03 6.93
C GLU A 32 -13.30 -8.49 6.56
N GLN A 33 -14.15 -8.73 5.56
CA GLN A 33 -14.52 -10.09 5.14
C GLN A 33 -13.37 -10.82 4.46
N THR A 34 -12.37 -10.09 3.98
CA THR A 34 -11.19 -10.63 3.30
C THR A 34 -9.93 -10.60 4.16
N MET A 35 -10.01 -10.08 5.38
CA MET A 35 -8.85 -9.93 6.26
C MET A 35 -8.59 -11.20 7.07
N LEU A 36 -7.37 -11.71 6.98
CA LEU A 36 -6.85 -12.78 7.82
C LEU A 36 -6.30 -12.22 9.13
N LYS A 37 -6.49 -12.96 10.22
CA LYS A 37 -5.91 -12.62 11.51
C LYS A 37 -4.50 -13.19 11.63
N SER A 38 -3.58 -12.33 12.03
CA SER A 38 -2.20 -12.69 12.39
C SER A 38 -2.06 -12.98 13.88
N SER A 39 -1.12 -13.87 14.22
CA SER A 39 -0.63 -14.05 15.59
C SER A 39 0.43 -13.03 15.99
N LYS A 40 0.93 -12.24 15.02
CA LYS A 40 1.89 -11.16 15.21
C LYS A 40 1.23 -9.82 14.95
N PRO A 41 1.70 -8.72 15.56
CA PRO A 41 1.23 -7.39 15.22
C PRO A 41 1.39 -7.09 13.73
N VAL A 42 0.38 -6.45 13.15
CA VAL A 42 0.36 -6.05 11.74
C VAL A 42 0.26 -4.53 11.62
N VAL A 43 1.18 -3.94 10.87
CA VAL A 43 1.09 -2.54 10.44
C VAL A 43 0.77 -2.52 8.96
N ALA A 44 -0.37 -1.94 8.57
CA ALA A 44 -0.71 -1.75 7.17
C ALA A 44 -0.36 -0.34 6.71
N VAL A 45 0.30 -0.25 5.56
CA VAL A 45 0.58 1.02 4.87
C VAL A 45 -0.16 1.02 3.54
N CYS A 46 -1.21 1.81 3.46
CA CYS A 46 -2.07 1.95 2.30
C CYS A 46 -1.99 3.36 1.72
N ALA A 47 -2.54 3.56 0.54
CA ALA A 47 -2.62 4.87 -0.08
C ALA A 47 -3.93 5.01 -0.85
N VAL A 48 -4.38 6.25 -1.02
CA VAL A 48 -5.61 6.52 -1.77
C VAL A 48 -5.44 6.39 -3.28
N ARG A 49 -4.17 6.53 -3.75
CA ARG A 49 -3.82 6.40 -5.17
C ARG A 49 -2.35 6.05 -5.36
N THR A 50 -2.04 5.54 -6.55
CA THR A 50 -0.66 5.35 -7.02
C THR A 50 0.11 6.68 -7.03
N GLY A 51 1.38 6.63 -6.63
CA GLY A 51 2.27 7.79 -6.62
C GLY A 51 2.12 8.73 -5.41
N VAL A 52 1.33 8.37 -4.40
CA VAL A 52 1.16 9.16 -3.16
C VAL A 52 2.41 9.12 -2.26
N GLY A 53 3.26 8.09 -2.42
CA GLY A 53 4.47 7.91 -1.61
C GLY A 53 4.41 6.71 -0.66
N LYS A 54 3.54 5.73 -0.95
CA LYS A 54 3.36 4.54 -0.11
C LYS A 54 4.68 3.80 0.11
N SER A 55 5.41 3.44 -0.95
CA SER A 55 6.63 2.63 -0.86
C SER A 55 7.73 3.28 0.00
N GLN A 56 7.92 4.60 -0.10
CA GLN A 56 8.86 5.32 0.76
C GLN A 56 8.42 5.30 2.22
N THR A 57 7.13 5.49 2.47
CA THR A 57 6.59 5.46 3.83
C THR A 57 6.67 4.07 4.42
N THR A 58 6.38 3.02 3.67
CA THR A 58 6.52 1.63 4.12
C THR A 58 7.96 1.33 4.54
N ARG A 59 8.94 1.73 3.72
CA ARG A 59 10.36 1.58 4.06
C ARG A 59 10.71 2.33 5.34
N LYS A 60 10.21 3.56 5.51
CA LYS A 60 10.43 4.34 6.74
C LYS A 60 9.81 3.68 7.97
N VAL A 61 8.63 3.09 7.83
CA VAL A 61 7.99 2.29 8.90
C VAL A 61 8.85 1.09 9.25
N CYS A 62 9.29 0.32 8.25
CA CYS A 62 10.18 -0.83 8.46
C CYS A 62 11.48 -0.43 9.16
N ASP A 63 12.15 0.65 8.70
CA ASP A 63 13.37 1.16 9.32
C ASP A 63 13.15 1.57 10.78
N THR A 64 12.00 2.21 11.06
CA THR A 64 11.63 2.65 12.41
C THR A 64 11.41 1.47 13.37
N LEU A 65 10.73 0.43 12.89
CA LEU A 65 10.49 -0.79 13.66
C LEU A 65 11.80 -1.57 13.89
N LYS A 66 12.63 -1.68 12.86
CA LYS A 66 13.95 -2.32 12.94
C LYS A 66 14.88 -1.59 13.91
N ALA A 67 14.88 -0.26 13.92
CA ALA A 67 15.66 0.55 14.87
C ALA A 67 15.25 0.32 16.34
N LYS A 68 14.04 -0.20 16.59
CA LYS A 68 13.57 -0.65 17.91
C LYS A 68 13.99 -2.09 18.25
N GLY A 69 14.77 -2.75 17.39
CA GLY A 69 15.25 -4.11 17.59
C GLY A 69 14.24 -5.20 17.16
N LEU A 70 13.18 -4.85 16.43
CA LEU A 70 12.18 -5.80 15.98
C LEU A 70 12.60 -6.44 14.65
N ARG A 71 12.33 -7.73 14.49
CA ARG A 71 12.42 -8.44 13.21
C ARG A 71 11.19 -8.10 12.39
N VAL A 72 11.38 -7.42 11.28
CA VAL A 72 10.32 -6.92 10.41
C VAL A 72 10.27 -7.76 9.15
N VAL A 73 9.07 -8.18 8.78
CA VAL A 73 8.77 -8.82 7.50
C VAL A 73 7.78 -7.95 6.75
N ALA A 74 8.07 -7.63 5.48
CA ALA A 74 7.15 -6.95 4.60
C ALA A 74 6.40 -7.97 3.72
N VAL A 75 5.11 -7.74 3.47
CA VAL A 75 4.30 -8.56 2.56
C VAL A 75 3.78 -7.71 1.42
N ARG A 76 4.04 -8.18 0.20
CA ARG A 76 3.64 -7.51 -1.04
C ARG A 76 2.84 -8.41 -1.95
N HIS A 77 2.19 -7.82 -2.95
CA HIS A 77 1.60 -8.56 -4.06
C HIS A 77 2.69 -9.07 -5.01
N PRO A 78 2.52 -10.27 -5.58
CA PRO A 78 3.32 -10.70 -6.71
C PRO A 78 2.81 -10.01 -7.97
N MET A 79 3.64 -9.94 -8.99
CA MET A 79 3.15 -9.69 -10.35
C MET A 79 2.61 -11.01 -10.93
N PRO A 80 1.39 -11.03 -11.49
CA PRO A 80 0.74 -12.27 -11.94
C PRO A 80 1.25 -12.72 -13.32
N TYR A 81 2.57 -12.64 -13.54
CA TYR A 81 3.22 -13.04 -14.78
C TYR A 81 3.93 -14.37 -14.56
N GLY A 82 3.40 -15.46 -15.05
CA GLY A 82 4.05 -16.76 -14.94
C GLY A 82 3.19 -17.85 -14.29
N ASP A 83 3.84 -18.84 -13.72
CA ASP A 83 3.17 -19.97 -13.07
C ASP A 83 2.77 -19.61 -11.64
N LEU A 84 1.50 -19.26 -11.47
CA LEU A 84 0.94 -18.86 -10.17
C LEU A 84 1.04 -19.99 -9.11
N ALA A 85 1.11 -21.26 -9.51
CA ALA A 85 1.28 -22.34 -8.57
C ALA A 85 2.69 -22.34 -7.95
N LYS A 86 3.70 -21.95 -8.71
CA LYS A 86 5.07 -21.74 -8.20
C LYS A 86 5.19 -20.48 -7.37
N GLN A 87 4.30 -19.52 -7.59
CA GLN A 87 4.23 -18.26 -6.86
C GLN A 87 3.30 -18.32 -5.63
N ALA A 88 2.96 -19.51 -5.12
CA ALA A 88 2.08 -19.63 -3.96
C ALA A 88 2.65 -18.87 -2.75
N VAL A 89 3.92 -19.12 -2.41
CA VAL A 89 4.67 -18.46 -1.35
C VAL A 89 6.10 -18.25 -1.82
N GLN A 90 6.54 -17.02 -1.88
CA GLN A 90 7.91 -16.66 -2.23
C GLN A 90 8.50 -15.81 -1.10
N ARG A 91 9.75 -16.09 -0.73
CA ARG A 91 10.49 -15.38 0.31
C ARG A 91 11.76 -14.78 -0.28
N PHE A 92 11.97 -13.51 -0.02
CA PHE A 92 13.10 -12.74 -0.54
C PHE A 92 13.86 -12.10 0.62
N ALA A 93 15.06 -12.55 0.86
CA ALA A 93 15.97 -11.99 1.87
C ALA A 93 17.30 -11.53 1.25
N THR A 94 17.63 -12.06 0.08
CA THR A 94 18.86 -11.78 -0.66
C THR A 94 18.57 -11.55 -2.14
N TYR A 95 19.55 -11.05 -2.88
CA TYR A 95 19.45 -10.90 -4.33
C TYR A 95 19.37 -12.25 -5.06
N GLU A 96 19.99 -13.29 -4.50
CA GLU A 96 19.93 -14.65 -5.04
C GLU A 96 18.49 -15.21 -4.98
N ASP A 97 17.70 -14.82 -3.98
CA ASP A 97 16.28 -15.20 -3.93
C ASP A 97 15.49 -14.59 -5.09
N LEU A 98 15.83 -13.37 -5.50
CA LEU A 98 15.19 -12.73 -6.66
C LEU A 98 15.49 -13.50 -7.95
N ASP A 99 16.72 -13.98 -8.11
CA ASP A 99 17.12 -14.78 -9.28
C ASP A 99 16.45 -16.16 -9.23
N LEU A 100 16.42 -16.81 -8.06
CA LEU A 100 15.80 -18.11 -7.84
C LEU A 100 14.31 -18.13 -8.22
N HIS A 101 13.61 -17.04 -7.89
CA HIS A 101 12.19 -16.89 -8.16
C HIS A 101 11.88 -16.23 -9.51
N GLU A 102 12.90 -16.00 -10.34
CA GLU A 102 12.76 -15.39 -11.69
C GLU A 102 11.93 -14.09 -11.66
N THR A 103 12.20 -13.23 -10.65
CA THR A 103 11.44 -11.99 -10.46
C THR A 103 11.57 -11.05 -11.65
N THR A 104 10.46 -10.40 -12.00
CA THR A 104 10.41 -9.36 -13.04
C THR A 104 11.16 -8.10 -12.60
N ILE A 105 11.43 -7.19 -13.55
CA ILE A 105 12.07 -5.90 -13.22
C ILE A 105 11.19 -5.10 -12.26
N GLU A 106 9.88 -5.11 -12.47
CA GLU A 106 8.91 -4.41 -11.62
C GLU A 106 8.89 -4.96 -10.18
N GLU A 107 8.99 -6.29 -10.02
CA GLU A 107 9.10 -6.92 -8.71
C GLU A 107 10.41 -6.56 -8.02
N ARG A 108 11.53 -6.56 -8.76
CA ARG A 108 12.84 -6.15 -8.24
C ARG A 108 12.83 -4.70 -7.76
N GLU A 109 12.27 -3.78 -8.53
CA GLU A 109 12.13 -2.37 -8.15
C GLU A 109 11.44 -2.21 -6.79
N GLU A 110 10.51 -3.11 -6.48
CA GLU A 110 9.75 -3.08 -5.23
C GLU A 110 10.41 -3.86 -4.09
N TYR A 111 11.13 -4.96 -4.37
CA TYR A 111 11.69 -5.85 -3.34
C TYR A 111 13.13 -5.49 -2.96
N GLU A 112 13.98 -5.13 -3.92
CA GLU A 112 15.38 -4.76 -3.68
C GLU A 112 15.55 -3.67 -2.61
N PRO A 113 14.74 -2.60 -2.59
CA PRO A 113 14.87 -1.58 -1.56
C PRO A 113 14.56 -2.07 -0.13
N HIS A 114 13.83 -3.16 0.03
CA HIS A 114 13.63 -3.82 1.33
C HIS A 114 14.83 -4.71 1.67
N ILE A 115 15.31 -5.49 0.70
CA ILE A 115 16.48 -6.36 0.87
C ILE A 115 17.70 -5.55 1.27
N ASP A 116 17.96 -4.41 0.61
CA ASP A 116 19.04 -3.48 0.93
C ASP A 116 19.02 -2.99 2.39
N ARG A 117 17.84 -2.95 2.98
CA ARG A 117 17.62 -2.60 4.40
C ARG A 117 17.67 -3.79 5.33
N GLY A 118 17.91 -5.01 4.79
CA GLY A 118 17.85 -6.24 5.53
C GLY A 118 16.45 -6.53 6.07
N ILE A 119 15.41 -6.21 5.30
CA ILE A 119 14.01 -6.54 5.53
C ILE A 119 13.67 -7.72 4.63
N VAL A 120 13.13 -8.78 5.21
CA VAL A 120 12.61 -9.92 4.44
C VAL A 120 11.29 -9.51 3.80
N VAL A 121 11.13 -9.84 2.52
CA VAL A 121 9.88 -9.65 1.77
C VAL A 121 9.25 -10.99 1.49
N TYR A 122 7.96 -11.09 1.70
CA TYR A 122 7.14 -12.18 1.19
C TYR A 122 6.21 -11.66 0.11
N ALA A 123 6.09 -12.42 -0.96
CA ALA A 123 5.09 -12.20 -2.00
C ALA A 123 4.53 -13.54 -2.48
N GLY A 124 3.37 -13.52 -3.09
CA GLY A 124 2.75 -14.72 -3.63
C GLY A 124 1.24 -14.63 -3.62
N VAL A 125 0.60 -15.70 -4.11
CA VAL A 125 -0.85 -15.72 -4.32
C VAL A 125 -1.64 -16.39 -3.19
N ASP A 126 -0.97 -17.14 -2.31
CA ASP A 126 -1.59 -17.75 -1.12
C ASP A 126 -1.27 -16.91 0.13
N TYR A 127 -2.11 -15.92 0.38
CA TYR A 127 -1.89 -14.97 1.49
C TYR A 127 -1.99 -15.61 2.88
N GLU A 128 -2.74 -16.70 3.03
CA GLU A 128 -2.76 -17.42 4.30
C GLU A 128 -1.45 -18.17 4.55
N ALA A 129 -0.97 -18.90 3.56
CA ALA A 129 0.30 -19.60 3.65
C ALA A 129 1.47 -18.62 3.87
N ILE A 130 1.49 -17.49 3.15
CA ILE A 130 2.46 -16.41 3.35
C ILE A 130 2.43 -15.92 4.80
N LEU A 131 1.24 -15.64 5.34
CA LEU A 131 1.10 -15.16 6.71
C LEU A 131 1.69 -16.13 7.71
N ARG A 132 1.39 -17.44 7.56
CA ARG A 132 1.90 -18.48 8.48
C ARG A 132 3.43 -18.64 8.39
N GLU A 133 4.04 -18.44 7.23
CA GLU A 133 5.50 -18.43 7.11
C GLU A 133 6.12 -17.15 7.71
N ALA A 134 5.56 -15.98 7.41
CA ALA A 134 6.03 -14.72 7.96
C ALA A 134 5.98 -14.68 9.51
N GLU A 135 4.93 -15.25 10.12
CA GLU A 135 4.76 -15.32 11.57
C GLU A 135 5.89 -16.09 12.28
N LYS A 136 6.58 -17.02 11.60
CA LYS A 136 7.66 -17.82 12.19
C LYS A 136 8.93 -17.01 12.41
N GLU A 137 9.17 -15.98 11.60
CA GLU A 137 10.41 -15.21 11.69
C GLU A 137 10.20 -13.72 12.06
N ALA A 138 8.98 -13.20 11.96
CA ALA A 138 8.67 -11.81 12.29
C ALA A 138 8.33 -11.60 13.77
N ASP A 139 8.69 -10.45 14.30
CA ASP A 139 8.11 -9.88 15.51
C ASP A 139 6.95 -8.93 15.14
N VAL A 140 7.02 -8.32 13.94
CA VAL A 140 6.00 -7.45 13.36
C VAL A 140 5.93 -7.68 11.85
N ILE A 141 4.72 -7.74 11.30
CA ILE A 141 4.46 -7.85 9.87
C ILE A 141 4.02 -6.50 9.34
N VAL A 142 4.62 -6.04 8.24
CA VAL A 142 4.22 -4.83 7.55
C VAL A 142 3.50 -5.22 6.25
N TRP A 143 2.20 -4.93 6.17
CA TRP A 143 1.46 -5.03 4.93
C TRP A 143 1.79 -3.82 4.06
N ASP A 144 2.55 -4.05 3.00
CA ASP A 144 2.83 -3.07 1.95
C ASP A 144 1.87 -3.27 0.76
N GLY A 145 1.38 -4.50 0.57
CA GLY A 145 0.39 -4.83 -0.45
C GLY A 145 0.84 -4.49 -1.86
N GLY A 146 -0.08 -4.04 -2.66
CA GLY A 146 0.13 -3.56 -4.02
C GLY A 146 -0.32 -2.11 -4.20
N ASN A 147 -1.11 -1.85 -5.24
CA ASN A 147 -1.65 -0.52 -5.52
C ASN A 147 -2.92 -0.27 -4.72
N ASN A 148 -2.84 0.46 -3.62
CA ASN A 148 -3.99 1.04 -2.90
C ASN A 148 -5.07 0.05 -2.45
N ASP A 149 -4.73 -1.22 -2.30
CA ASP A 149 -5.67 -2.23 -1.81
C ASP A 149 -6.05 -1.97 -0.36
N THR A 150 -7.18 -2.52 0.04
CA THR A 150 -7.43 -2.76 1.46
C THR A 150 -6.52 -3.88 1.94
N PRO A 151 -6.03 -3.85 3.19
CA PRO A 151 -5.16 -4.90 3.70
C PRO A 151 -5.85 -6.27 3.68
N PHE A 152 -5.10 -7.33 3.31
CA PHE A 152 -5.59 -8.71 3.43
C PHE A 152 -5.28 -9.32 4.80
N TYR A 153 -4.46 -8.66 5.60
CA TYR A 153 -4.24 -8.99 7.00
C TYR A 153 -4.88 -7.93 7.89
N LYS A 154 -5.61 -8.34 8.91
CA LYS A 154 -6.24 -7.41 9.84
C LYS A 154 -5.16 -6.61 10.57
N PRO A 155 -5.05 -5.29 10.34
CA PRO A 155 -4.03 -4.48 10.96
C PRO A 155 -4.35 -4.17 12.43
N ASP A 156 -3.29 -4.04 13.23
CA ASP A 156 -3.31 -3.42 14.55
C ASP A 156 -3.04 -1.91 14.45
N LEU A 157 -2.41 -1.49 13.35
CA LEU A 157 -2.21 -0.08 12.98
C LEU A 157 -2.40 0.08 11.48
N HIS A 158 -3.40 0.87 11.08
CA HIS A 158 -3.68 1.16 9.68
C HIS A 158 -3.26 2.59 9.34
N ILE A 159 -2.25 2.71 8.49
CA ILE A 159 -1.72 3.98 8.00
C ILE A 159 -2.18 4.18 6.56
N THR A 160 -2.81 5.31 6.26
CA THR A 160 -3.23 5.66 4.89
C THR A 160 -2.61 6.97 4.46
N LEU A 161 -2.01 6.98 3.26
CA LEU A 161 -1.42 8.17 2.66
C LEU A 161 -2.39 8.85 1.71
N VAL A 162 -2.42 10.19 1.79
CA VAL A 162 -3.16 11.09 0.90
C VAL A 162 -2.23 12.12 0.25
N ASP A 163 -2.62 12.66 -0.92
CA ASP A 163 -1.76 13.51 -1.76
C ASP A 163 -2.39 14.89 -1.98
N PRO A 164 -1.86 15.95 -1.38
CA PRO A 164 -2.40 17.31 -1.53
C PRO A 164 -2.16 17.94 -2.91
N HIS A 165 -1.37 17.29 -3.79
CA HIS A 165 -1.30 17.67 -5.20
C HIS A 165 -2.53 17.24 -6.01
N ARG A 166 -3.33 16.33 -5.45
CA ARG A 166 -4.54 15.78 -6.07
C ARG A 166 -5.71 15.77 -5.09
N PRO A 167 -6.07 16.97 -4.51
CA PRO A 167 -7.12 17.05 -3.52
C PRO A 167 -8.45 16.55 -4.10
N GLY A 168 -9.22 15.83 -3.28
CA GLY A 168 -10.46 15.15 -3.68
C GLY A 168 -10.26 13.68 -4.10
N ASN A 169 -9.04 13.25 -4.42
CA ASN A 169 -8.81 11.84 -4.78
C ASN A 169 -9.03 10.89 -3.60
N GLU A 170 -8.81 11.36 -2.37
CA GLU A 170 -9.02 10.63 -1.13
C GLU A 170 -10.48 10.29 -0.83
N VAL A 171 -11.42 10.92 -1.55
CA VAL A 171 -12.88 10.74 -1.38
C VAL A 171 -13.61 10.43 -2.70
N SER A 172 -12.90 10.11 -3.77
CA SER A 172 -13.50 9.86 -5.09
C SER A 172 -13.00 8.59 -5.79
N TYR A 173 -12.10 7.84 -5.14
CA TYR A 173 -11.52 6.62 -5.69
C TYR A 173 -11.72 5.41 -4.78
N TYR A 174 -12.02 4.26 -5.41
CA TYR A 174 -12.13 2.97 -4.75
C TYR A 174 -10.85 2.15 -4.98
N PRO A 175 -10.31 1.46 -3.96
CA PRO A 175 -10.73 1.44 -2.55
C PRO A 175 -10.05 2.51 -1.68
N GLY A 176 -9.48 3.55 -2.28
CA GLY A 176 -8.73 4.60 -1.57
C GLY A 176 -9.52 5.23 -0.42
N GLU A 177 -10.77 5.61 -0.65
CA GLU A 177 -11.63 6.17 0.41
C GLU A 177 -11.93 5.14 1.50
N VAL A 178 -12.07 3.85 1.17
CA VAL A 178 -12.23 2.78 2.17
C VAL A 178 -11.05 2.77 3.13
N ASN A 179 -9.82 2.89 2.60
CA ASN A 179 -8.62 2.98 3.42
C ASN A 179 -8.61 4.23 4.32
N VAL A 180 -9.14 5.36 3.85
CA VAL A 180 -9.27 6.56 4.70
C VAL A 180 -10.24 6.32 5.86
N HIS A 181 -11.38 5.67 5.59
CA HIS A 181 -12.35 5.30 6.64
C HIS A 181 -11.78 4.36 7.70
N LEU A 182 -10.91 3.42 7.29
CA LEU A 182 -10.32 2.41 8.17
C LEU A 182 -9.06 2.89 8.89
N ALA A 183 -8.47 4.02 8.48
CA ALA A 183 -7.18 4.47 8.98
C ALA A 183 -7.22 4.90 10.46
N ASP A 184 -6.26 4.42 11.23
CA ASP A 184 -5.89 4.98 12.53
C ASP A 184 -5.06 6.25 12.36
N VAL A 185 -4.21 6.26 11.32
CA VAL A 185 -3.33 7.37 10.98
C VAL A 185 -3.47 7.71 9.50
N VAL A 186 -3.67 8.99 9.20
CA VAL A 186 -3.62 9.51 7.83
C VAL A 186 -2.41 10.42 7.68
N ILE A 187 -1.55 10.11 6.70
CA ILE A 187 -0.40 10.94 6.37
C ILE A 187 -0.73 11.80 5.14
N ILE A 188 -0.82 13.12 5.34
CA ILE A 188 -0.83 14.09 4.24
C ILE A 188 0.60 14.24 3.79
N ASN A 189 0.96 13.55 2.69
CA ASN A 189 2.34 13.49 2.22
C ASN A 189 2.67 14.66 1.28
N LYS A 190 3.98 14.89 1.00
CA LYS A 190 4.48 15.91 0.05
C LYS A 190 4.06 17.35 0.40
N ILE A 191 3.90 17.66 1.68
CA ILE A 191 3.52 19.04 2.08
C ILE A 191 4.56 20.09 1.71
N ASP A 192 5.81 19.67 1.50
CA ASP A 192 6.93 20.51 1.10
C ASP A 192 6.83 21.04 -0.33
N SER A 193 6.00 20.45 -1.17
CA SER A 193 5.83 20.80 -2.58
C SER A 193 4.39 21.11 -2.99
N ALA A 194 3.43 20.84 -2.11
CA ALA A 194 2.01 21.10 -2.37
C ALA A 194 1.59 22.51 -1.99
N SER A 195 0.48 23.00 -2.56
CA SER A 195 -0.10 24.28 -2.20
C SER A 195 -0.76 24.24 -0.82
N PRO A 196 -0.76 25.35 -0.06
CA PRO A 196 -1.48 25.43 1.22
C PRO A 196 -2.97 25.09 1.10
N GLU A 197 -3.61 25.49 -0.01
CA GLU A 197 -5.01 25.23 -0.31
C GLU A 197 -5.27 23.72 -0.52
N GLY A 198 -4.36 23.03 -1.23
CA GLY A 198 -4.44 21.58 -1.45
C GLY A 198 -4.31 20.83 -0.14
N ILE A 199 -3.36 21.23 0.72
CA ILE A 199 -3.17 20.65 2.06
C ILE A 199 -4.41 20.85 2.92
N ALA A 200 -4.99 22.06 2.93
CA ALA A 200 -6.19 22.38 3.69
C ALA A 200 -7.39 21.55 3.21
N THR A 201 -7.61 21.50 1.89
CA THR A 201 -8.72 20.70 1.29
C THR A 201 -8.64 19.24 1.66
N VAL A 202 -7.47 18.62 1.54
CA VAL A 202 -7.26 17.19 1.88
C VAL A 202 -7.49 16.98 3.38
N ARG A 203 -6.98 17.86 4.23
CA ARG A 203 -7.20 17.79 5.70
C ARG A 203 -8.69 17.85 6.04
N ASP A 204 -9.43 18.77 5.42
CA ASP A 204 -10.88 18.92 5.67
C ASP A 204 -11.65 17.68 5.18
N ASN A 205 -11.30 17.15 4.01
CA ASN A 205 -11.88 15.91 3.50
C ASN A 205 -11.62 14.74 4.44
N VAL A 206 -10.38 14.55 4.89
CA VAL A 206 -10.04 13.49 5.85
C VAL A 206 -10.81 13.66 7.16
N ARG A 207 -10.88 14.87 7.72
CA ARG A 207 -11.65 15.14 8.96
C ARG A 207 -13.14 14.85 8.81
N ARG A 208 -13.71 15.12 7.64
CA ARG A 208 -15.12 14.82 7.33
C ARG A 208 -15.39 13.32 7.24
N VAL A 209 -14.47 12.56 6.64
CA VAL A 209 -14.61 11.12 6.38
C VAL A 209 -14.23 10.29 7.61
N ASN A 210 -13.13 10.64 8.26
CA ASN A 210 -12.61 9.96 9.46
C ASN A 210 -12.13 10.98 10.51
N PRO A 211 -13.05 11.50 11.34
CA PRO A 211 -12.71 12.50 12.33
C PRO A 211 -11.79 11.98 13.46
N ASN A 212 -11.70 10.67 13.62
CA ASN A 212 -10.90 10.02 14.67
C ASN A 212 -9.46 9.74 14.26
N ALA A 213 -9.15 9.77 12.97
CA ALA A 213 -7.80 9.50 12.51
C ALA A 213 -6.79 10.55 13.01
N LEU A 214 -5.63 10.09 13.46
CA LEU A 214 -4.49 10.96 13.71
C LEU A 214 -3.95 11.44 12.35
N ILE A 215 -3.96 12.76 12.11
CA ILE A 215 -3.38 13.34 10.90
C ILE A 215 -1.92 13.72 11.16
N ILE A 216 -1.03 13.23 10.31
CA ILE A 216 0.40 13.58 10.28
C ILE A 216 0.70 14.26 8.94
N GLU A 217 1.47 15.33 8.97
CA GLU A 217 1.96 16.01 7.77
C GLU A 217 3.39 15.54 7.49
N GLY A 218 3.61 15.01 6.29
CA GLY A 218 4.87 14.44 5.86
C GLY A 218 5.47 15.19 4.67
N ALA A 219 6.73 15.61 4.82
CA ALA A 219 7.52 16.09 3.69
C ALA A 219 8.09 14.89 2.90
N SER A 220 8.22 15.07 1.58
CA SER A 220 8.81 14.07 0.69
C SER A 220 9.85 14.72 -0.24
N PRO A 221 10.93 15.27 0.32
CA PRO A 221 11.93 15.98 -0.47
C PRO A 221 12.63 15.03 -1.44
N ILE A 222 12.80 15.49 -2.68
CA ILE A 222 13.64 14.82 -3.67
C ILE A 222 15.07 15.33 -3.50
N THR A 223 15.98 14.43 -3.20
CA THR A 223 17.40 14.72 -3.10
C THR A 223 18.15 13.97 -4.19
N VAL A 224 19.11 14.64 -4.83
CA VAL A 224 20.04 14.04 -5.79
C VAL A 224 21.45 14.44 -5.42
N GLU A 225 22.42 13.55 -5.65
CA GLU A 225 23.82 13.82 -5.35
C GLU A 225 24.37 14.99 -6.16
N ASP A 226 24.00 15.05 -7.44
CA ASP A 226 24.36 16.15 -8.34
C ASP A 226 23.10 16.72 -9.04
N PRO A 227 22.58 17.86 -8.55
CA PRO A 227 21.40 18.51 -9.15
C PRO A 227 21.62 18.98 -10.60
N GLU A 228 22.86 19.22 -11.02
CA GLU A 228 23.15 19.69 -12.40
C GLU A 228 22.87 18.58 -13.44
N VAL A 229 23.01 17.31 -13.05
CA VAL A 229 22.73 16.15 -13.94
C VAL A 229 21.28 16.14 -14.44
N ILE A 230 20.34 16.64 -13.63
CA ILE A 230 18.91 16.63 -13.95
C ILE A 230 18.36 18.02 -14.31
N ARG A 231 19.16 19.10 -14.17
CA ARG A 231 18.73 20.47 -14.47
C ARG A 231 18.29 20.60 -15.93
N GLY A 232 17.05 21.03 -16.17
CA GLY A 232 16.48 21.22 -17.49
C GLY A 232 16.17 19.93 -18.28
N LYS A 233 16.35 18.75 -17.68
CA LYS A 233 15.90 17.48 -18.28
C LYS A 233 14.46 17.19 -17.86
N ARG A 234 13.66 16.71 -18.84
CA ARG A 234 12.27 16.25 -18.63
C ARG A 234 12.25 14.74 -18.71
#